data_ea49b66ffb7b95b5554bc565bfe12db4
#
_entry.id   ea49b66ffb7b95b5554bc565bfe12db4
#
_cell.length_a   1.000
_cell.length_b   1.000
_cell.length_c   1.000
_cell.angle_alpha   90.00
_cell.angle_beta   90.00
_cell.angle_gamma   90.00
#
_symmetry.space_group_name_H-M   'P 1'
#
loop_
_entity.id
_entity.type
_entity.pdbx_description
1 polymer ?
#
loop_
_entity_poly.entity_id
_entity_poly.type
_entity_poly.pdbx_seq_one_letter_code
_entity_poly.pdbx_strand_id
1 'polypeptide(L)'
;MEKKKTRLNLEMSWSDEMIDYALRIKPDSVCLVPENRREVTTEGGLDVAGNLSKSREVTSTLVAAGIPVSLFIDPETAQLEASAEAGAPWVELHTGSFAQAWFDEEARQRELNVLRSGMDLGVSLGLRVNAGHGINYVNVSEFNIGHSIISRALFTGIEEAVATMRSLLNSES
;
A
#
# COMPACT_ATOMS: atom_id res chain seq x y z
N MET A 1 -15.59 -3.12 26.05
CA MET A 1 -14.57 -2.99 24.99
C MET A 1 -14.15 -1.53 24.93
N GLU A 2 -12.89 -1.22 25.20
CA GLU A 2 -12.36 0.13 25.00
C GLU A 2 -12.48 0.50 23.51
N LYS A 3 -13.02 1.70 23.24
CA LYS A 3 -13.09 2.19 21.86
C LYS A 3 -11.67 2.38 21.33
N LYS A 4 -11.33 1.72 20.22
CA LYS A 4 -10.08 1.95 19.51
C LYS A 4 -9.89 3.44 19.26
N LYS A 5 -8.75 3.98 19.70
CA LYS A 5 -8.38 5.38 19.47
C LYS A 5 -7.73 5.62 18.11
N THR A 6 -7.33 4.55 17.41
CA THR A 6 -6.63 4.56 16.11
C THR A 6 -7.26 3.55 15.17
N ARG A 7 -7.09 3.78 13.87
CA ARG A 7 -7.52 2.84 12.82
C ARG A 7 -6.58 1.64 12.78
N LEU A 8 -7.15 0.47 12.52
CA LEU A 8 -6.42 -0.77 12.25
C LEU A 8 -6.46 -1.04 10.73
N ASN A 9 -5.33 -0.87 10.04
CA ASN A 9 -5.13 -1.38 8.70
C ASN A 9 -4.43 -2.75 8.80
N LEU A 10 -5.08 -3.81 8.34
CA LEU A 10 -4.56 -5.17 8.40
C LEU A 10 -3.90 -5.53 7.07
N GLU A 11 -2.58 -5.70 7.06
CA GLU A 11 -1.89 -6.31 5.91
C GLU A 11 -2.02 -7.83 5.98
N MET A 12 -2.51 -8.44 4.90
CA MET A 12 -2.74 -9.89 4.86
C MET A 12 -2.66 -10.45 3.44
N SER A 13 -2.42 -11.76 3.32
CA SER A 13 -2.60 -12.46 2.05
C SER A 13 -4.08 -12.64 1.73
N TRP A 14 -4.38 -13.02 0.49
CA TRP A 14 -5.74 -13.34 0.05
C TRP A 14 -6.08 -14.83 0.19
N SER A 15 -5.50 -15.52 1.17
CA SER A 15 -5.87 -16.89 1.53
C SER A 15 -7.21 -16.93 2.26
N ASP A 16 -7.95 -18.03 2.12
CA ASP A 16 -9.26 -18.20 2.74
C ASP A 16 -9.18 -18.03 4.27
N GLU A 17 -8.11 -18.54 4.89
CA GLU A 17 -7.87 -18.39 6.32
C GLU A 17 -7.77 -16.92 6.75
N MET A 18 -7.04 -16.09 5.98
CA MET A 18 -6.88 -14.68 6.30
C MET A 18 -8.14 -13.88 6.01
N ILE A 19 -8.92 -14.25 4.99
CA ILE A 19 -10.22 -13.64 4.72
C ILE A 19 -11.17 -13.91 5.88
N ASP A 20 -11.29 -15.17 6.33
CA ASP A 20 -12.10 -15.55 7.49
C ASP A 20 -11.67 -14.81 8.76
N TYR A 21 -10.36 -14.66 8.95
CA TYR A 21 -9.82 -13.91 10.06
C TYR A 21 -10.23 -12.44 10.01
N ALA A 22 -10.08 -11.78 8.87
CA ALA A 22 -10.49 -10.38 8.69
C ALA A 22 -11.99 -10.18 8.91
N LEU A 23 -12.84 -11.08 8.38
CA LEU A 23 -14.29 -11.04 8.58
C LEU A 23 -14.69 -11.17 10.06
N ARG A 24 -13.92 -11.93 10.84
CA ARG A 24 -14.14 -12.11 12.28
C ARG A 24 -13.71 -10.92 13.11
N ILE A 25 -12.51 -10.35 12.84
CA ILE A 25 -11.96 -9.24 13.65
C ILE A 25 -12.47 -7.86 13.22
N LYS A 26 -12.93 -7.73 11.96
CA LYS A 26 -13.45 -6.50 11.36
C LYS A 26 -12.49 -5.32 11.54
N PRO A 27 -11.32 -5.35 10.89
CA PRO A 27 -10.40 -4.21 10.88
C PRO A 27 -11.05 -3.01 10.19
N ASP A 28 -10.49 -1.82 10.38
CA ASP A 28 -10.98 -0.60 9.74
C ASP A 28 -10.67 -0.58 8.22
N SER A 29 -9.64 -1.33 7.79
CA SER A 29 -9.28 -1.58 6.39
C SER A 29 -8.36 -2.80 6.28
N VAL A 30 -8.24 -3.33 5.06
CA VAL A 30 -7.30 -4.41 4.72
C VAL A 30 -6.41 -3.96 3.58
N CYS A 31 -5.12 -4.27 3.65
CA CYS A 31 -4.20 -4.22 2.52
C CYS A 31 -3.83 -5.66 2.11
N LEU A 32 -4.25 -6.07 0.91
CA LEU A 32 -3.92 -7.38 0.38
C LEU A 32 -2.52 -7.36 -0.24
N VAL A 33 -1.66 -8.25 0.23
CA VAL A 33 -0.25 -8.37 -0.16
C VAL A 33 0.06 -9.79 -0.63
N PRO A 34 1.13 -10.02 -1.41
CA PRO A 34 1.53 -11.36 -1.83
C PRO A 34 1.81 -12.29 -0.63
N GLU A 35 1.44 -13.57 -0.76
CA GLU A 35 1.58 -14.57 0.29
C GLU A 35 3.05 -14.94 0.57
N ASN A 36 3.87 -14.98 -0.47
CA ASN A 36 5.28 -15.35 -0.40
C ASN A 36 6.18 -14.12 -0.35
N ARG A 37 6.24 -13.46 0.78
CA ARG A 37 7.35 -12.56 1.10
C ARG A 37 8.54 -13.43 1.55
N ARG A 38 9.32 -13.94 0.61
CA ARG A 38 10.68 -14.41 0.93
C ARG A 38 11.48 -13.18 1.33
N GLU A 39 11.66 -13.08 2.64
CA GLU A 39 12.56 -12.22 3.40
C GLU A 39 13.13 -10.97 2.69
N VAL A 40 12.79 -9.81 3.29
CA VAL A 40 13.54 -8.53 3.24
C VAL A 40 13.87 -8.02 1.84
N THR A 41 12.92 -7.43 1.22
CA THR A 41 12.92 -6.61 0.00
C THR A 41 12.12 -7.21 -1.15
N THR A 42 10.87 -6.75 -1.30
CA THR A 42 10.33 -6.24 -2.57
C THR A 42 10.38 -7.17 -3.78
N GLU A 43 9.88 -8.40 -3.67
CA GLU A 43 9.49 -9.13 -4.87
C GLU A 43 8.05 -8.75 -5.24
N GLY A 44 7.86 -7.58 -5.90
CA GLY A 44 6.64 -7.20 -6.59
C GLY A 44 5.37 -7.06 -5.75
N GLY A 45 4.36 -6.42 -6.33
CA GLY A 45 3.00 -6.37 -5.82
C GLY A 45 2.19 -7.64 -6.14
N LEU A 46 0.90 -7.63 -5.80
CA LEU A 46 -0.05 -8.65 -6.21
C LEU A 46 -0.19 -8.64 -7.74
N ASP A 47 -0.22 -9.82 -8.33
CA ASP A 47 -0.62 -9.98 -9.73
C ASP A 47 -2.16 -10.03 -9.85
N VAL A 48 -2.77 -8.85 -9.80
CA VAL A 48 -4.22 -8.66 -9.90
C VAL A 48 -4.69 -8.97 -11.31
N ALA A 49 -3.96 -8.52 -12.32
CA ALA A 49 -4.29 -8.72 -13.73
C ALA A 49 -4.31 -10.21 -14.10
N GLY A 50 -3.32 -10.98 -13.64
CA GLY A 50 -3.28 -12.43 -13.86
C GLY A 50 -4.30 -13.21 -13.03
N ASN A 51 -4.86 -12.61 -11.96
CA ASN A 51 -5.79 -13.27 -11.03
C ASN A 51 -7.09 -12.48 -10.83
N LEU A 52 -7.62 -11.85 -11.88
CA LEU A 52 -8.75 -10.91 -11.80
C LEU A 52 -9.99 -11.50 -11.13
N SER A 53 -10.34 -12.76 -11.43
CA SER A 53 -11.52 -13.43 -10.84
C SER A 53 -11.39 -13.55 -9.33
N LYS A 54 -10.23 -13.98 -8.82
CA LYS A 54 -9.96 -14.09 -7.39
C LYS A 54 -9.93 -12.72 -6.73
N SER A 55 -9.29 -11.75 -7.37
CA SER A 55 -9.22 -10.37 -6.87
C SER A 55 -10.62 -9.77 -6.69
N ARG A 56 -11.50 -9.97 -7.67
CA ARG A 56 -12.89 -9.52 -7.61
C ARG A 56 -13.68 -10.22 -6.50
N GLU A 57 -13.55 -11.54 -6.37
CA GLU A 57 -14.23 -12.33 -5.34
C GLU A 57 -13.83 -11.86 -3.94
N VAL A 58 -12.52 -11.79 -3.65
CA VAL A 58 -12.01 -11.38 -2.35
C VAL A 58 -12.38 -9.95 -2.03
N THR A 59 -12.18 -9.02 -2.99
CA THR A 59 -12.53 -7.61 -2.82
C THR A 59 -14.02 -7.44 -2.53
N SER A 60 -14.89 -8.08 -3.32
CA SER A 60 -16.33 -7.98 -3.13
C SER A 60 -16.78 -8.54 -1.78
N THR A 61 -16.20 -9.65 -1.33
CA THR A 61 -16.49 -10.28 -0.04
C THR A 61 -16.17 -9.35 1.13
N LEU A 62 -14.97 -8.75 1.14
CA LEU A 62 -14.54 -7.86 2.21
C LEU A 62 -15.30 -6.53 2.19
N VAL A 63 -15.49 -5.93 1.00
CA VAL A 63 -16.24 -4.68 0.85
C VAL A 63 -17.71 -4.85 1.27
N ALA A 64 -18.35 -5.97 0.91
CA ALA A 64 -19.71 -6.29 1.36
C ALA A 64 -19.82 -6.44 2.89
N ALA A 65 -18.75 -6.85 3.55
CA ALA A 65 -18.66 -6.89 5.01
C ALA A 65 -18.37 -5.52 5.64
N GLY A 66 -18.26 -4.46 4.85
CA GLY A 66 -17.96 -3.11 5.31
C GLY A 66 -16.47 -2.87 5.59
N ILE A 67 -15.58 -3.71 5.06
CA ILE A 67 -14.13 -3.61 5.21
C ILE A 67 -13.54 -3.08 3.90
N PRO A 68 -13.08 -1.83 3.82
CA PRO A 68 -12.39 -1.29 2.65
C PRO A 68 -11.12 -2.08 2.34
N VAL A 69 -10.88 -2.32 1.04
CA VAL A 69 -9.73 -3.10 0.55
C VAL A 69 -8.77 -2.21 -0.20
N SER A 70 -7.49 -2.31 0.11
CA SER A 70 -6.37 -1.84 -0.69
C SER A 70 -5.65 -3.02 -1.32
N LEU A 71 -5.29 -2.93 -2.59
CA LEU A 71 -4.45 -3.93 -3.27
C LEU A 71 -3.03 -3.37 -3.38
N PHE A 72 -2.05 -4.09 -2.81
CA PHE A 72 -0.63 -3.75 -2.94
C PHE A 72 -0.12 -4.22 -4.29
N ILE A 73 0.14 -3.29 -5.21
CA ILE A 73 0.44 -3.57 -6.62
C ILE A 73 1.68 -2.81 -7.11
N ASP A 74 2.30 -3.33 -8.15
CA ASP A 74 3.28 -2.55 -8.91
C ASP A 74 2.58 -1.42 -9.70
N PRO A 75 3.24 -0.28 -9.94
CA PRO A 75 2.66 0.90 -10.60
C PRO A 75 2.50 0.71 -12.12
N GLU A 76 2.08 -0.48 -12.54
CA GLU A 76 1.87 -0.86 -13.92
C GLU A 76 0.42 -0.63 -14.35
N THR A 77 0.21 -0.13 -15.57
CA THR A 77 -1.11 0.14 -16.13
C THR A 77 -2.06 -1.06 -15.98
N ALA A 78 -1.59 -2.26 -16.35
CA ALA A 78 -2.41 -3.47 -16.30
C ALA A 78 -2.89 -3.80 -14.85
N GLN A 79 -2.04 -3.58 -13.85
CA GLN A 79 -2.39 -3.85 -12.45
C GLN A 79 -3.39 -2.82 -11.93
N LEU A 80 -3.24 -1.56 -12.30
CA LEU A 80 -4.16 -0.47 -11.92
C LEU A 80 -5.54 -0.66 -12.54
N GLU A 81 -5.62 -0.93 -13.85
CA GLU A 81 -6.87 -1.20 -14.56
C GLU A 81 -7.58 -2.43 -13.98
N ALA A 82 -6.85 -3.53 -13.75
CA ALA A 82 -7.39 -4.73 -13.14
C ALA A 82 -7.88 -4.49 -11.71
N SER A 83 -7.20 -3.66 -10.93
CA SER A 83 -7.63 -3.29 -9.57
C SER A 83 -8.95 -2.53 -9.57
N ALA A 84 -9.10 -1.57 -10.49
CA ALA A 84 -10.36 -0.85 -10.66
C ALA A 84 -11.49 -1.81 -11.14
N GLU A 85 -11.19 -2.71 -12.08
CA GLU A 85 -12.15 -3.72 -12.57
C GLU A 85 -12.53 -4.74 -11.49
N ALA A 86 -11.62 -5.07 -10.58
CA ALA A 86 -11.90 -5.92 -9.41
C ALA A 86 -12.81 -5.21 -8.37
N GLY A 87 -13.04 -3.91 -8.52
CA GLY A 87 -13.87 -3.12 -7.61
C GLY A 87 -13.14 -2.70 -6.33
N ALA A 88 -11.82 -2.72 -6.31
CA ALA A 88 -11.05 -2.23 -5.18
C ALA A 88 -11.25 -0.72 -5.01
N PRO A 89 -11.59 -0.23 -3.81
CA PRO A 89 -11.69 1.21 -3.57
C PRO A 89 -10.32 1.88 -3.47
N TRP A 90 -9.28 1.13 -3.10
CA TRP A 90 -7.93 1.64 -2.87
C TRP A 90 -6.88 0.73 -3.52
N VAL A 91 -5.74 1.33 -3.83
CA VAL A 91 -4.49 0.63 -4.16
C VAL A 91 -3.35 1.22 -3.35
N GLU A 92 -2.35 0.40 -3.06
CA GLU A 92 -1.08 0.83 -2.51
C GLU A 92 0.02 0.50 -3.52
N LEU A 93 0.73 1.52 -3.98
CA LEU A 93 1.78 1.34 -4.96
C LEU A 93 3.07 0.85 -4.30
N HIS A 94 3.63 -0.20 -4.87
CA HIS A 94 4.92 -0.74 -4.49
C HIS A 94 6.04 0.23 -4.90
N THR A 95 6.85 0.64 -3.95
CA THR A 95 7.90 1.64 -4.13
C THR A 95 9.31 1.05 -4.08
N GLY A 96 9.43 -0.27 -4.16
CA GLY A 96 10.69 -0.99 -4.00
C GLY A 96 11.73 -0.61 -5.04
N SER A 97 11.35 -0.54 -6.32
CA SER A 97 12.24 -0.15 -7.41
C SER A 97 12.79 1.27 -7.21
N PHE A 98 11.96 2.20 -6.77
CA PHE A 98 12.39 3.55 -6.39
C PHE A 98 13.39 3.53 -5.22
N ALA A 99 13.14 2.73 -4.20
CA ALA A 99 14.03 2.60 -3.05
C ALA A 99 15.39 1.98 -3.44
N GLN A 100 15.40 0.98 -4.33
CA GLN A 100 16.63 0.38 -4.86
C GLN A 100 17.45 1.35 -5.70
N ALA A 101 16.78 2.23 -6.44
CA ALA A 101 17.41 3.24 -7.29
C ALA A 101 17.96 4.46 -6.51
N TRP A 102 17.87 4.47 -5.17
CA TRP A 102 18.14 5.66 -4.35
C TRP A 102 19.50 6.33 -4.60
N PHE A 103 20.54 5.53 -4.83
CA PHE A 103 21.91 6.03 -5.05
C PHE A 103 22.25 6.31 -6.51
N ASP A 104 21.37 6.03 -7.46
CA ASP A 104 21.50 6.34 -8.88
C ASP A 104 20.45 7.40 -9.25
N GLU A 105 20.92 8.61 -9.51
CA GLU A 105 20.06 9.78 -9.78
C GLU A 105 19.15 9.56 -11.00
N GLU A 106 19.71 8.99 -12.09
CA GLU A 106 18.93 8.78 -13.32
C GLU A 106 17.90 7.65 -13.13
N ALA A 107 18.29 6.54 -12.49
CA ALA A 107 17.38 5.46 -12.17
C ALA A 107 16.28 5.94 -11.22
N ARG A 108 16.64 6.66 -10.16
CA ARG A 108 15.70 7.22 -9.20
C ARG A 108 14.67 8.13 -9.87
N GLN A 109 15.10 9.00 -10.80
CA GLN A 109 14.20 9.89 -11.50
C GLN A 109 13.27 9.12 -12.45
N ARG A 110 13.76 8.06 -13.10
CA ARG A 110 12.89 7.16 -13.91
C ARG A 110 11.82 6.50 -13.05
N GLU A 111 12.21 5.88 -11.92
CA GLU A 111 11.28 5.21 -11.04
C GLU A 111 10.26 6.18 -10.39
N LEU A 112 10.69 7.39 -10.06
CA LEU A 112 9.79 8.43 -9.58
C LEU A 112 8.74 8.80 -10.63
N ASN A 113 9.13 8.89 -11.91
CA ASN A 113 8.18 9.17 -12.99
C ASN A 113 7.19 8.01 -13.22
N VAL A 114 7.65 6.76 -13.07
CA VAL A 114 6.77 5.58 -13.12
C VAL A 114 5.71 5.65 -12.01
N LEU A 115 6.14 5.92 -10.78
CA LEU A 115 5.22 6.08 -9.64
C LEU A 115 4.22 7.21 -9.84
N ARG A 116 4.67 8.38 -10.31
CA ARG A 116 3.79 9.52 -10.62
C ARG A 116 2.74 9.16 -11.65
N SER A 117 3.16 8.54 -12.75
CA SER A 117 2.25 8.11 -13.81
C SER A 117 1.23 7.08 -13.31
N GLY A 118 1.66 6.13 -12.47
CA GLY A 118 0.78 5.17 -11.83
C GLY A 118 -0.22 5.82 -10.87
N MET A 119 0.21 6.81 -10.08
CA MET A 119 -0.68 7.58 -9.21
C MET A 119 -1.75 8.33 -10.00
N ASP A 120 -1.35 9.05 -11.05
CA ASP A 120 -2.26 9.83 -11.88
C ASP A 120 -3.28 8.93 -12.60
N LEU A 121 -2.82 7.78 -13.10
CA LEU A 121 -3.70 6.78 -13.71
C LEU A 121 -4.66 6.19 -12.67
N GLY A 122 -4.19 5.78 -11.50
CA GLY A 122 -5.03 5.23 -10.43
C GLY A 122 -6.14 6.20 -10.04
N VAL A 123 -5.80 7.48 -9.84
CA VAL A 123 -6.79 8.53 -9.55
C VAL A 123 -7.78 8.70 -10.70
N SER A 124 -7.33 8.67 -11.96
CA SER A 124 -8.21 8.78 -13.13
C SER A 124 -9.19 7.61 -13.25
N LEU A 125 -8.81 6.43 -12.77
CA LEU A 125 -9.64 5.22 -12.68
C LEU A 125 -10.61 5.23 -11.48
N GLY A 126 -10.57 6.29 -10.64
CA GLY A 126 -11.42 6.42 -9.46
C GLY A 126 -10.90 5.71 -8.22
N LEU A 127 -9.68 5.20 -8.26
CA LEU A 127 -9.02 4.58 -7.10
C LEU A 127 -8.49 5.65 -6.13
N ARG A 128 -8.50 5.35 -4.84
CA ARG A 128 -7.64 6.06 -3.88
C ARG A 128 -6.27 5.41 -3.90
N VAL A 129 -5.24 6.23 -4.09
CA VAL A 129 -3.87 5.74 -4.20
C VAL A 129 -3.13 6.00 -2.90
N ASN A 130 -2.60 4.92 -2.32
CA ASN A 130 -1.68 4.94 -1.19
C ASN A 130 -0.28 4.63 -1.69
N ALA A 131 0.73 5.03 -0.94
CA ALA A 131 2.12 4.64 -1.22
C ALA A 131 2.83 4.26 0.07
N GLY A 132 3.70 3.26 -0.01
CA GLY A 132 4.68 2.94 1.02
C GLY A 132 5.95 3.77 0.86
N HIS A 133 6.74 3.90 1.93
CA HIS A 133 8.13 4.37 1.93
C HIS A 133 8.46 5.72 1.23
N GLY A 134 8.03 6.84 1.82
CA GLY A 134 8.76 8.11 1.65
C GLY A 134 8.58 8.84 0.32
N ILE A 135 7.41 8.75 -0.31
CA ILE A 135 7.05 9.56 -1.47
C ILE A 135 6.15 10.70 -1.01
N ASN A 136 6.60 11.94 -1.20
CA ASN A 136 5.78 13.12 -1.05
C ASN A 136 5.13 13.45 -2.40
N TYR A 137 3.83 13.19 -2.52
CA TYR A 137 3.07 13.51 -3.73
C TYR A 137 1.64 13.94 -3.37
N VAL A 138 1.13 14.96 -4.03
CA VAL A 138 -0.15 15.62 -3.71
C VAL A 138 -1.36 14.66 -3.78
N ASN A 139 -1.27 13.60 -4.60
CA ASN A 139 -2.37 12.65 -4.82
C ASN A 139 -2.30 11.40 -3.94
N VAL A 140 -1.33 11.30 -3.01
CA VAL A 140 -1.24 10.17 -2.09
C VAL A 140 -2.17 10.37 -0.91
N SER A 141 -3.09 9.44 -0.71
CA SER A 141 -4.10 9.50 0.36
C SER A 141 -3.59 9.00 1.71
N GLU A 142 -2.66 8.06 1.70
CA GLU A 142 -2.11 7.42 2.91
C GLU A 142 -0.70 6.88 2.63
N PHE A 143 0.18 6.97 3.64
CA PHE A 143 1.52 6.39 3.61
C PHE A 143 1.63 5.25 4.63
N ASN A 144 2.06 4.07 4.17
CA ASN A 144 2.35 2.93 5.03
C ASN A 144 3.87 2.78 5.18
N ILE A 145 4.43 3.33 6.25
CA ILE A 145 5.86 3.39 6.50
C ILE A 145 6.17 2.72 7.84
N GLY A 146 6.80 1.56 7.81
CA GLY A 146 7.20 0.82 9.01
C GLY A 146 8.71 0.75 9.20
N HIS A 147 9.40 0.14 8.24
CA HIS A 147 10.80 -0.23 8.37
C HIS A 147 11.73 0.96 8.69
N SER A 148 11.63 2.06 7.97
CA SER A 148 12.47 3.24 8.18
C SER A 148 12.21 3.94 9.51
N ILE A 149 10.96 3.95 9.99
CA ILE A 149 10.62 4.48 11.32
C ILE A 149 11.24 3.60 12.40
N ILE A 150 11.09 2.28 12.32
CA ILE A 150 11.63 1.35 13.31
C ILE A 150 13.17 1.37 13.31
N SER A 151 13.80 1.38 12.13
CA SER A 151 15.26 1.48 12.03
C SER A 151 15.79 2.77 12.67
N ARG A 152 15.15 3.92 12.45
CA ARG A 152 15.50 5.17 13.12
C ARG A 152 15.25 5.10 14.61
N ALA A 153 14.15 4.50 15.04
CA ALA A 153 13.76 4.40 16.44
C ALA A 153 14.79 3.65 17.32
N LEU A 154 15.59 2.76 16.72
CA LEU A 154 16.70 2.10 17.43
C LEU A 154 17.78 3.08 17.91
N PHE A 155 17.88 4.25 17.28
CA PHE A 155 18.88 5.28 17.59
C PHE A 155 18.30 6.48 18.33
N THR A 156 17.06 6.86 18.03
CA THR A 156 16.44 8.10 18.51
C THR A 156 15.23 7.88 19.43
N GLY A 157 14.75 6.66 19.55
CA GLY A 157 13.47 6.35 20.19
C GLY A 157 12.27 6.54 19.24
N ILE A 158 11.17 5.84 19.54
CA ILE A 158 10.01 5.76 18.64
C ILE A 158 9.29 7.11 18.47
N GLU A 159 9.19 7.91 19.51
CA GLU A 159 8.49 9.19 19.46
C GLU A 159 9.20 10.16 18.50
N GLU A 160 10.53 10.28 18.60
CA GLU A 160 11.32 11.15 17.72
C GLU A 160 11.34 10.63 16.29
N ALA A 161 11.44 9.31 16.10
CA ALA A 161 11.41 8.70 14.77
C ALA A 161 10.08 8.99 14.05
N VAL A 162 8.96 8.86 14.73
CA VAL A 162 7.62 9.18 14.19
C VAL A 162 7.46 10.68 13.94
N ALA A 163 7.87 11.52 14.88
CA ALA A 163 7.80 12.98 14.74
C ALA A 163 8.60 13.48 13.53
N THR A 164 9.82 12.95 13.35
CA THR A 164 10.67 13.28 12.20
C THR A 164 10.03 12.86 10.88
N MET A 165 9.50 11.62 10.80
CA MET A 165 8.83 11.14 9.59
C MET A 165 7.62 12.02 9.26
N ARG A 166 6.80 12.34 10.25
CA ARG A 166 5.65 13.23 10.07
C ARG A 166 6.06 14.63 9.57
N SER A 167 7.17 15.17 10.09
CA SER A 167 7.70 16.45 9.63
C SER A 167 8.15 16.38 8.16
N LEU A 168 8.83 15.31 7.75
CA LEU A 168 9.26 15.12 6.37
C LEU A 168 8.07 15.02 5.40
N LEU A 169 7.01 14.34 5.79
CA LEU A 169 5.78 14.21 4.98
C LEU A 169 5.00 15.53 4.84
N ASN A 170 5.16 16.45 5.79
CA ASN A 170 4.44 17.72 5.80
C ASN A 170 5.28 18.91 5.34
N SER A 171 6.57 18.73 5.02
CA SER A 171 7.52 19.83 4.77
C SER A 171 7.45 20.45 3.37
N GLU A 172 6.58 19.97 2.48
CA GLU A 172 6.36 20.51 1.13
C GLU A 172 4.87 20.72 0.84
N SER A 173 4.26 21.62 1.61
CA SER A 173 2.93 22.15 1.32
C SER A 173 3.06 23.58 0.85
#